data_c3f53577021c98570d9516af0b0b4350
#
_entry.id   c3f53577021c98570d9516af0b0b4350
#
_cell.length_a   1.000
_cell.length_b   1.000
_cell.length_c   1.000
_cell.angle_alpha   90.00
_cell.angle_beta   90.00
_cell.angle_gamma   90.00
#
_symmetry.space_group_name_H-M   'P 1'
#
loop_
_entity.id
_entity.type
_entity.pdbx_description
1 polymer ?
#
loop_
_entity_poly.entity_id
_entity_poly.type
_entity_poly.pdbx_seq_one_letter_code
_entity_poly.pdbx_strand_id
1 'polypeptide(L)'
;LFDLDPDSTMFVTMFLGILDQKTGKLTYVSAGHEPAILLRRDRRIELLESKGLMLGIFEESILKQKTVILEPNDLLVVYTDGLTDAHDEKKNRLDREKIERLLLQKNPQSAQRAVDLLVKFVPDHSQNAPQFDDITILAVYRES
;
A
#
# COMPACT_ATOMS: atom_id res chain seq x y z
N LEU A 1 11.15 -2.74 -20.11
CA LEU A 1 10.16 -1.75 -20.58
C LEU A 1 10.79 -0.82 -21.62
N PHE A 2 11.92 -0.19 -21.29
CA PHE A 2 12.62 0.73 -22.20
C PHE A 2 13.05 0.06 -23.51
N ASP A 3 13.53 -1.19 -23.44
CA ASP A 3 13.98 -1.95 -24.61
C ASP A 3 12.83 -2.45 -25.50
N LEU A 4 11.59 -2.44 -25.00
CA LEU A 4 10.42 -2.93 -25.74
C LEU A 4 9.76 -1.85 -26.60
N ASP A 5 9.83 -0.60 -26.17
CA ASP A 5 9.28 0.56 -26.90
C ASP A 5 9.90 1.86 -26.36
N PRO A 6 10.97 2.38 -27.00
CA PRO A 6 11.64 3.60 -26.56
C PRO A 6 10.75 4.86 -26.61
N ASP A 7 9.70 4.83 -27.43
CA ASP A 7 8.73 5.95 -27.57
C ASP A 7 7.54 5.79 -26.61
N SER A 8 7.50 4.71 -25.83
CA SER A 8 6.44 4.45 -24.88
C SER A 8 6.57 5.33 -23.65
N THR A 9 5.49 6.02 -23.29
CA THR A 9 5.36 6.76 -22.03
C THR A 9 4.86 5.87 -20.87
N MET A 10 4.88 4.54 -21.05
CA MET A 10 4.44 3.60 -20.01
C MET A 10 5.45 3.51 -18.88
N PHE A 11 4.94 3.56 -17.67
CA PHE A 11 5.71 3.37 -16.45
C PHE A 11 5.03 2.36 -15.53
N VAL A 12 5.79 1.82 -14.59
CA VAL A 12 5.29 0.89 -13.58
C VAL A 12 5.67 1.42 -12.20
N THR A 13 4.71 1.45 -11.29
CA THR A 13 4.97 1.61 -9.86
C THR A 13 5.07 0.23 -9.22
N MET A 14 5.97 0.06 -8.26
CA MET A 14 6.18 -1.25 -7.63
C MET A 14 6.58 -1.11 -6.16
N PHE A 15 5.97 -1.92 -5.31
CA PHE A 15 6.47 -2.25 -3.98
C PHE A 15 6.92 -3.72 -3.98
N LEU A 16 8.20 -3.96 -3.77
CA LEU A 16 8.78 -5.30 -3.67
C LEU A 16 9.30 -5.52 -2.25
N GLY A 17 8.83 -6.57 -1.59
CA GLY A 17 9.25 -6.95 -0.25
C GLY A 17 9.64 -8.42 -0.15
N ILE A 18 10.72 -8.70 0.58
CA ILE A 18 11.14 -10.06 0.95
C ILE A 18 11.01 -10.18 2.47
N LEU A 19 10.08 -11.03 2.91
CA LEU A 19 9.80 -11.26 4.32
C LEU A 19 10.42 -12.57 4.80
N ASP A 20 11.33 -12.49 5.77
CA ASP A 20 11.74 -13.64 6.55
C ASP A 20 10.69 -13.92 7.64
N GLN A 21 9.92 -14.98 7.45
CA GLN A 21 8.83 -15.36 8.34
C GLN A 21 9.30 -15.71 9.78
N LYS A 22 10.53 -16.21 9.94
CA LYS A 22 11.06 -16.57 11.25
C LYS A 22 11.39 -15.35 12.09
N THR A 23 12.07 -14.39 11.48
CA THR A 23 12.55 -13.19 12.17
C THR A 23 11.57 -12.02 12.09
N GLY A 24 10.67 -12.03 11.11
CA GLY A 24 9.81 -10.89 10.76
C GLY A 24 10.53 -9.80 10.00
N LYS A 25 11.79 -10.03 9.59
CA LYS A 25 12.56 -9.05 8.82
C LYS A 25 11.99 -8.90 7.43
N LEU A 26 11.46 -7.72 7.14
CA LEU A 26 11.04 -7.31 5.81
C LEU A 26 12.12 -6.42 5.20
N THR A 27 12.70 -6.88 4.10
CA THR A 27 13.59 -6.08 3.25
C THR A 27 12.79 -5.64 2.04
N TYR A 28 12.72 -4.33 1.75
CA TYR A 28 11.85 -3.82 0.70
C TYR A 28 12.47 -2.69 -0.12
N VAL A 29 11.92 -2.49 -1.29
CA VAL A 29 12.12 -1.33 -2.17
C VAL A 29 10.76 -0.83 -2.64
N SER A 30 10.65 0.47 -2.88
CA SER A 30 9.47 1.09 -3.50
C SER A 30 9.92 1.94 -4.68
N ALA A 31 9.31 1.73 -5.83
CA ALA A 31 9.55 2.45 -7.07
C ALA A 31 8.28 3.23 -7.44
N GLY A 32 8.13 4.44 -6.89
CA GLY A 32 6.98 5.31 -7.16
C GLY A 32 5.62 4.76 -6.72
N HIS A 33 5.59 3.69 -5.92
CA HIS A 33 4.36 3.09 -5.43
C HIS A 33 3.87 3.83 -4.17
N GLU A 34 2.55 3.75 -3.92
CA GLU A 34 1.96 4.27 -2.68
C GLU A 34 2.69 3.73 -1.44
N PRO A 35 2.93 4.56 -0.42
CA PRO A 35 3.55 4.11 0.81
C PRO A 35 2.75 2.99 1.47
N ALA A 36 3.36 1.84 1.73
CA ALA A 36 2.70 0.79 2.48
C ALA A 36 2.51 1.21 3.94
N ILE A 37 1.36 0.87 4.51
CA ILE A 37 1.01 1.22 5.89
C ILE A 37 1.37 0.06 6.80
N LEU A 38 2.25 0.30 7.76
CA LEU A 38 2.57 -0.63 8.83
C LEU A 38 1.89 -0.16 10.12
N LEU A 39 0.79 -0.83 10.48
CA LEU A 39 0.12 -0.64 11.76
C LEU A 39 0.80 -1.50 12.80
N ARG A 40 1.45 -0.86 13.75
CA ARG A 40 2.10 -1.50 14.89
C ARG A 40 1.07 -1.96 15.93
N ARG A 41 1.41 -3.00 16.68
CA ARG A 41 0.56 -3.50 17.79
C ARG A 41 0.21 -2.42 18.83
N ASP A 42 1.09 -1.43 19.02
CA ASP A 42 0.89 -0.30 19.94
C ASP A 42 0.09 0.85 19.30
N ARG A 43 -0.55 0.60 18.16
CA ARG A 43 -1.37 1.55 17.41
C ARG A 43 -0.62 2.76 16.86
N ARG A 44 0.65 2.62 16.55
CA ARG A 44 1.39 3.57 15.74
C ARG A 44 1.32 3.18 14.28
N ILE A 45 1.24 4.18 13.40
CA ILE A 45 1.41 4.01 11.96
C ILE A 45 2.85 4.34 11.59
N GLU A 46 3.45 3.48 10.79
CA GLU A 46 4.72 3.71 10.12
C GLU A 46 4.50 3.52 8.62
N LEU A 47 4.94 4.51 7.82
CA LEU A 47 4.83 4.43 6.37
C LEU A 47 6.11 3.83 5.79
N LEU A 48 5.95 2.75 5.04
CA LEU A 48 7.06 2.10 4.35
C LEU A 48 7.16 2.68 2.94
N GLU A 49 8.03 3.65 2.79
CA GLU A 49 8.35 4.30 1.53
C GLU A 49 9.85 4.23 1.23
N SER A 50 10.21 4.25 -0.02
CA SER A 50 11.59 4.35 -0.49
C SER A 50 11.69 5.44 -1.54
N LYS A 51 12.83 6.12 -1.59
CA LYS A 51 13.10 7.15 -2.61
C LYS A 51 13.47 6.46 -3.93
N GLY A 52 12.52 5.80 -4.55
CA GLY A 52 12.66 5.20 -5.89
C GLY A 52 11.74 5.93 -6.87
N LEU A 53 12.23 6.21 -8.06
CA LEU A 53 11.41 6.70 -9.17
C LEU A 53 10.64 5.52 -9.79
N MET A 54 9.52 5.81 -10.44
CA MET A 54 8.75 4.84 -11.23
C MET A 54 9.64 4.16 -12.26
N LEU A 55 9.44 2.87 -12.46
CA LEU A 55 10.19 2.07 -13.43
C LEU A 55 9.70 2.38 -14.85
N GLY A 56 10.63 2.46 -15.81
CA GLY A 56 10.33 2.70 -17.22
C GLY A 56 10.39 4.18 -17.65
N ILE A 57 10.65 5.13 -16.73
CA ILE A 57 10.85 6.54 -17.09
C ILE A 57 12.31 6.84 -17.43
N PHE A 58 13.23 6.17 -16.75
CA PHE A 58 14.67 6.35 -16.95
C PHE A 58 15.34 5.01 -17.23
N GLU A 59 16.40 5.00 -18.06
CA GLU A 59 17.20 3.80 -18.34
C GLU A 59 17.77 3.20 -17.05
N GLU A 60 18.23 4.06 -16.14
CA GLU A 60 18.74 3.63 -14.83
C GLU A 60 17.84 4.15 -13.71
N SER A 61 17.27 3.24 -12.94
CA SER A 61 16.49 3.55 -11.74
C SER A 61 17.28 3.18 -10.49
N ILE A 62 17.65 4.18 -9.69
CA ILE A 62 18.29 3.95 -8.40
C ILE A 62 17.21 3.60 -7.36
N LEU A 63 17.14 2.32 -7.01
CA LEU A 63 16.26 1.84 -5.95
C LEU A 63 17.02 1.73 -4.62
N LYS A 64 16.50 2.35 -3.57
CA LYS A 64 17.06 2.22 -2.23
C LYS A 64 16.35 1.13 -1.45
N GLN A 65 17.09 0.10 -1.09
CA GLN A 65 16.61 -0.94 -0.21
C GLN A 65 16.51 -0.42 1.22
N LYS A 66 15.43 -0.76 1.89
CA LYS A 66 15.18 -0.52 3.32
C LYS A 66 14.82 -1.82 4.02
N THR A 67 14.91 -1.80 5.33
CA THR A 67 14.58 -2.94 6.17
C THR A 67 13.76 -2.48 7.38
N VAL A 68 12.76 -3.28 7.72
CA VAL A 68 11.93 -3.09 8.92
C VAL A 68 11.66 -4.47 9.54
N ILE A 69 11.44 -4.53 10.83
CA ILE A 69 10.96 -5.74 11.50
C ILE A 69 9.46 -5.62 11.70
N LEU A 70 8.69 -6.57 11.18
CA LEU A 70 7.32 -6.79 11.58
C LEU A 70 7.35 -7.55 12.92
N GLU A 71 6.91 -6.89 13.98
CA GLU A 71 6.79 -7.53 15.30
C GLU A 71 5.49 -8.37 15.36
N PRO A 72 5.39 -9.33 16.30
CA PRO A 72 4.13 -10.03 16.52
C PRO A 72 2.96 -9.07 16.73
N ASN A 73 1.85 -9.33 16.05
CA ASN A 73 0.63 -8.51 15.96
C ASN A 73 0.77 -7.19 15.19
N ASP A 74 1.83 -7.01 14.41
CA ASP A 74 1.91 -5.96 13.41
C ASP A 74 1.12 -6.34 12.16
N LEU A 75 0.53 -5.34 11.52
CA LEU A 75 -0.21 -5.46 10.26
C LEU A 75 0.41 -4.57 9.20
N LEU A 76 0.88 -5.16 8.11
CA LEU A 76 1.32 -4.44 6.91
C LEU A 76 0.18 -4.44 5.88
N VAL A 77 -0.10 -3.28 5.30
CA VAL A 77 -1.06 -3.11 4.20
C VAL A 77 -0.37 -2.43 3.04
N VAL A 78 -0.39 -3.07 1.87
CA VAL A 78 0.08 -2.53 0.59
C VAL A 78 -1.16 -2.39 -0.32
N TYR A 79 -1.27 -1.29 -1.04
CA TYR A 79 -2.47 -1.01 -1.84
C TYR A 79 -2.11 -0.15 -3.06
N THR A 80 -2.92 -0.24 -4.11
CA THR A 80 -2.80 0.64 -5.29
C THR A 80 -3.51 1.97 -5.06
N ASP A 81 -3.12 2.99 -5.82
CA ASP A 81 -3.71 4.33 -5.79
C ASP A 81 -5.22 4.35 -6.03
N GLY A 82 -5.77 3.35 -6.74
CA GLY A 82 -7.21 3.17 -6.87
C GLY A 82 -7.96 3.17 -5.54
N LEU A 83 -7.30 2.76 -4.43
CA LEU A 83 -7.89 2.83 -3.09
C LEU A 83 -7.97 4.27 -2.58
N THR A 84 -6.90 5.04 -2.70
CA THR A 84 -6.82 6.43 -2.21
C THR A 84 -7.54 7.42 -3.12
N ASP A 85 -7.66 7.10 -4.41
CA ASP A 85 -8.35 7.90 -5.42
C ASP A 85 -9.86 7.64 -5.47
N ALA A 86 -10.35 6.60 -4.79
CA ALA A 86 -11.78 6.39 -4.60
C ALA A 86 -12.41 7.64 -4.00
N HIS A 87 -13.49 8.14 -4.60
CA HIS A 87 -14.10 9.40 -4.20
C HIS A 87 -15.62 9.31 -4.15
N ASP A 88 -16.24 10.20 -3.39
CA ASP A 88 -17.69 10.37 -3.34
C ASP A 88 -18.21 11.20 -4.55
N GLU A 89 -19.52 11.37 -4.65
CA GLU A 89 -20.17 12.18 -5.68
C GLU A 89 -19.71 13.65 -5.69
N LYS A 90 -19.19 14.14 -4.57
CA LYS A 90 -18.64 15.51 -4.40
C LYS A 90 -17.15 15.58 -4.72
N LYS A 91 -16.56 14.48 -5.20
CA LYS A 91 -15.13 14.33 -5.50
C LYS A 91 -14.21 14.45 -4.26
N ASN A 92 -14.71 14.18 -3.07
CA ASN A 92 -13.87 14.04 -1.89
C ASN A 92 -13.20 12.67 -1.92
N ARG A 93 -11.88 12.65 -2.06
CA ARG A 93 -11.08 11.41 -2.09
C ARG A 93 -11.11 10.68 -0.76
N LEU A 94 -10.93 9.38 -0.84
CA LEU A 94 -10.77 8.55 0.36
C LEU A 94 -9.52 8.94 1.12
N ASP A 95 -8.45 9.25 0.44
CA ASP A 95 -7.11 9.63 0.90
C ASP A 95 -6.49 8.67 1.94
N ARG A 96 -5.15 8.71 2.06
CA ARG A 96 -4.41 7.83 2.96
C ARG A 96 -4.74 8.07 4.43
N GLU A 97 -4.93 9.32 4.83
CA GLU A 97 -5.21 9.68 6.22
C GLU A 97 -6.53 9.10 6.73
N LYS A 98 -7.53 8.94 5.86
CA LYS A 98 -8.80 8.27 6.23
C LYS A 98 -8.58 6.77 6.41
N ILE A 99 -7.77 6.15 5.55
CA ILE A 99 -7.40 4.73 5.66
C ILE A 99 -6.64 4.49 6.97
N GLU A 100 -5.64 5.30 7.28
CA GLU A 100 -4.87 5.21 8.52
C GLU A 100 -5.77 5.33 9.75
N ARG A 101 -6.66 6.33 9.77
CA ARG A 101 -7.64 6.51 10.86
C ARG A 101 -8.56 5.31 11.01
N LEU A 102 -9.05 4.75 9.91
CA LEU A 102 -9.89 3.57 9.94
C LEU A 102 -9.16 2.37 10.53
N LEU A 103 -7.93 2.11 10.09
CA LEU A 103 -7.08 1.02 10.60
C LEU A 103 -6.79 1.21 12.10
N LEU A 104 -6.47 2.43 12.54
CA LEU A 104 -6.25 2.75 13.96
C LEU A 104 -7.51 2.52 14.81
N GLN A 105 -8.68 2.93 14.31
CA GLN A 105 -9.95 2.80 15.05
C GLN A 105 -10.38 1.35 15.17
N LYS A 106 -10.33 0.61 14.07
CA LYS A 106 -10.82 -0.78 14.00
C LYS A 106 -9.81 -1.80 14.45
N ASN A 107 -8.52 -1.49 14.34
CA ASN A 107 -7.39 -2.33 14.78
C ASN A 107 -7.57 -3.81 14.38
N PRO A 108 -7.63 -4.14 13.08
CA PRO A 108 -7.93 -5.49 12.62
C PRO A 108 -6.82 -6.46 13.05
N GLN A 109 -7.22 -7.59 13.63
CA GLN A 109 -6.33 -8.59 14.22
C GLN A 109 -6.08 -9.78 13.27
N SER A 110 -6.19 -9.58 11.97
CA SER A 110 -5.77 -10.53 10.93
C SER A 110 -5.69 -9.83 9.58
N ALA A 111 -4.93 -10.40 8.65
CA ALA A 111 -4.84 -9.92 7.27
C ALA A 111 -6.22 -9.89 6.59
N GLN A 112 -7.00 -10.97 6.73
CA GLN A 112 -8.34 -11.05 6.14
C GLN A 112 -9.26 -9.94 6.66
N ARG A 113 -9.28 -9.71 7.98
CA ARG A 113 -10.11 -8.63 8.57
C ARG A 113 -9.70 -7.25 8.08
N ALA A 114 -8.41 -7.02 7.82
CA ALA A 114 -7.93 -5.75 7.27
C ALA A 114 -8.42 -5.55 5.83
N VAL A 115 -8.32 -6.57 4.99
CA VAL A 115 -8.81 -6.53 3.61
C VAL A 115 -10.32 -6.33 3.58
N ASP A 116 -11.08 -7.13 4.34
CA ASP A 116 -12.55 -7.02 4.39
C ASP A 116 -13.00 -5.63 4.85
N LEU A 117 -12.30 -5.07 5.85
CA LEU A 117 -12.57 -3.72 6.35
C LEU A 117 -12.40 -2.66 5.26
N LEU A 118 -11.28 -2.71 4.53
CA LEU A 118 -10.96 -1.73 3.48
C LEU A 118 -11.88 -1.89 2.27
N VAL A 119 -12.12 -3.13 1.81
CA VAL A 119 -13.03 -3.43 0.70
C VAL A 119 -14.45 -2.94 1.00
N LYS A 120 -14.91 -3.09 2.25
CA LYS A 120 -16.23 -2.59 2.66
C LYS A 120 -16.26 -1.07 2.80
N PHE A 121 -15.16 -0.46 3.19
CA PHE A 121 -15.10 0.98 3.41
C PHE A 121 -15.17 1.80 2.11
N VAL A 122 -14.66 1.27 1.00
CA VAL A 122 -14.68 1.95 -0.31
C VAL A 122 -16.11 2.29 -0.74
N PRO A 123 -17.05 1.34 -0.88
CA PRO A 123 -18.42 1.66 -1.29
C PRO A 123 -19.15 2.54 -0.26
N ASP A 124 -18.89 2.35 1.04
CA ASP A 124 -19.45 3.20 2.09
C ASP A 124 -19.01 4.67 1.95
N HIS A 125 -17.78 4.89 1.50
CA HIS A 125 -17.24 6.23 1.22
C HIS A 125 -17.74 6.78 -0.11
N SER A 126 -17.66 5.98 -1.17
CA SER A 126 -17.96 6.41 -2.55
C SER A 126 -19.47 6.56 -2.80
N GLN A 127 -20.31 5.94 -1.97
CA GLN A 127 -21.76 5.94 -2.11
C GLN A 127 -22.18 5.44 -3.50
N ASN A 128 -22.69 6.33 -4.37
CA ASN A 128 -23.10 5.97 -5.73
C ASN A 128 -22.08 6.40 -6.80
N ALA A 129 -20.94 6.96 -6.41
CA ALA A 129 -19.92 7.35 -7.38
C ALA A 129 -19.35 6.08 -8.07
N PRO A 130 -19.14 6.10 -9.39
CA PRO A 130 -18.53 4.98 -10.08
C PRO A 130 -17.08 4.78 -9.61
N GLN A 131 -16.64 3.52 -9.60
CA GLN A 131 -15.24 3.21 -9.34
C GLN A 131 -14.34 3.91 -10.36
N PHE A 132 -13.32 4.61 -9.88
CA PHE A 132 -12.44 5.42 -10.71
C PHE A 132 -11.29 4.60 -11.30
N ASP A 133 -10.73 3.67 -10.53
CA ASP A 133 -9.60 2.83 -10.93
C ASP A 133 -9.66 1.47 -10.21
N ASP A 134 -8.84 0.51 -10.68
CA ASP A 134 -8.74 -0.82 -10.08
C ASP A 134 -8.09 -0.75 -8.71
N ILE A 135 -8.71 -1.44 -7.75
CA ILE A 135 -8.26 -1.47 -6.36
C ILE A 135 -7.66 -2.83 -6.05
N THR A 136 -6.37 -2.83 -5.72
CA THR A 136 -5.68 -4.01 -5.20
C THR A 136 -5.24 -3.75 -3.77
N ILE A 137 -5.49 -4.70 -2.87
CA ILE A 137 -5.09 -4.63 -1.46
C ILE A 137 -4.41 -5.94 -1.09
N LEU A 138 -3.21 -5.84 -0.54
CA LEU A 138 -2.46 -6.93 0.06
C LEU A 138 -2.27 -6.63 1.54
N ALA A 139 -2.61 -7.57 2.41
CA ALA A 139 -2.34 -7.45 3.83
C ALA A 139 -1.48 -8.62 4.34
N VAL A 140 -0.55 -8.32 5.23
CA VAL A 140 0.27 -9.29 5.96
C VAL A 140 0.11 -9.02 7.44
N TYR A 141 -0.34 -10.00 8.20
CA TYR A 141 -0.46 -9.93 9.66
C TYR A 141 0.50 -10.93 10.28
N ARG A 142 1.39 -10.48 11.16
CA ARG A 142 2.29 -11.37 11.87
C ARG A 142 1.60 -11.87 13.16
N GLU A 143 1.21 -13.12 13.14
CA GLU A 143 0.68 -13.77 14.35
C GLU A 143 1.74 -13.87 15.46
N SER A 144 1.31 -14.00 16.70
CA SER A 144 2.18 -14.12 17.88
C SER A 144 2.82 -15.49 18.02
#